data_33b7b1515242c8c41fe41f925486fe13
#
_entry.id   33b7b1515242c8c41fe41f925486fe13
#
_cell.length_a   1.000
_cell.length_b   1.000
_cell.length_c   1.000
_cell.angle_alpha   90.00
_cell.angle_beta   90.00
_cell.angle_gamma   90.00
#
_symmetry.space_group_name_H-M   'P 1'
#
loop_
_entity.id
_entity.type
_entity.pdbx_description
1 polymer ?
#
loop_
_entity_poly.entity_id
_entity_poly.type
_entity_poly.pdbx_seq_one_letter_code
_entity_poly.pdbx_strand_id
1 'polypeptide(L)'
;MSELLFMGAASGSAVGDENLGPRRYMLALTNTDRVHRERAALSFAEHLAAYAKSHSEAMADKGFIYHSTGPPATNCARRSKATKWQLGGENVGVGGSLESLEDAFMASDPHRKNILRRVYDHAAVGIARADDRIWITVIFYG
;
A
#
# COMPACT_ATOMS: atom_id res chain seq x y z
N MET A 1 -2.19 28.66 -6.82
CA MET A 1 -2.56 28.55 -5.43
C MET A 1 -2.42 27.17 -4.94
N SER A 2 -3.35 26.36 -5.29
CA SER A 2 -3.29 25.02 -4.76
C SER A 2 -2.06 24.28 -5.23
N GLU A 3 -1.61 24.60 -6.40
CA GLU A 3 -0.44 23.91 -6.86
C GLU A 3 0.80 24.31 -6.10
N LEU A 4 0.87 25.54 -5.70
CA LEU A 4 1.98 25.96 -4.88
C LEU A 4 1.99 25.21 -3.57
N LEU A 5 0.84 25.10 -2.97
CA LEU A 5 0.71 24.36 -1.75
C LEU A 5 1.08 22.91 -1.96
N PHE A 6 0.66 22.38 -3.08
CA PHE A 6 0.98 21.04 -3.41
C PHE A 6 2.48 20.86 -3.58
N MET A 7 3.14 21.81 -4.19
CA MET A 7 4.57 21.73 -4.35
C MET A 7 5.27 21.67 -3.01
N GLY A 8 4.81 22.45 -2.07
CA GLY A 8 5.38 22.41 -0.74
C GLY A 8 5.20 21.05 -0.13
N ALA A 9 4.03 20.50 -0.29
CA ALA A 9 3.77 19.18 0.22
C ALA A 9 4.64 18.13 -0.47
N ALA A 10 4.81 18.30 -1.77
CA ALA A 10 5.62 17.36 -2.52
C ALA A 10 7.06 17.40 -2.05
N SER A 11 7.57 18.58 -1.77
CA SER A 11 8.92 18.66 -1.23
C SER A 11 9.06 17.94 0.08
N GLY A 12 8.09 18.14 0.94
CA GLY A 12 8.10 17.45 2.21
C GLY A 12 8.02 15.95 2.01
N SER A 13 7.24 15.53 1.04
CA SER A 13 7.11 14.11 0.75
C SER A 13 8.43 13.53 0.28
N ALA A 14 9.14 14.25 -0.56
CA ALA A 14 10.41 13.76 -1.06
C ALA A 14 11.39 13.54 0.08
N VAL A 15 11.45 14.49 1.00
CA VAL A 15 12.32 14.36 2.15
C VAL A 15 11.88 13.16 2.99
N GLY A 16 10.59 13.03 3.16
CA GLY A 16 10.06 11.91 3.89
C GLY A 16 10.40 10.58 3.25
N ASP A 17 10.35 10.54 1.92
CA ASP A 17 10.64 9.33 1.20
C ASP A 17 12.09 8.88 1.44
N GLU A 18 13.01 9.82 1.40
CA GLU A 18 14.40 9.51 1.63
C GLU A 18 14.62 8.89 3.00
N ASN A 19 13.92 9.40 4.00
CA ASN A 19 14.07 8.92 5.35
C ASN A 19 13.28 7.66 5.64
N LEU A 20 12.10 7.57 5.06
CA LEU A 20 11.18 6.49 5.39
C LEU A 20 11.31 5.28 4.47
N GLY A 21 11.87 5.50 3.29
CA GLY A 21 11.96 4.44 2.28
C GLY A 21 10.67 4.32 1.49
N PRO A 22 10.74 3.61 0.36
CA PRO A 22 9.61 3.58 -0.60
C PRO A 22 8.33 2.97 -0.03
N ARG A 23 8.45 1.97 0.82
CA ARG A 23 7.26 1.32 1.38
C ARG A 23 6.46 2.28 2.25
N ARG A 24 7.15 3.00 3.11
CA ARG A 24 6.47 3.96 3.99
C ARG A 24 6.00 5.17 3.22
N TYR A 25 6.72 5.54 2.17
CA TYR A 25 6.27 6.62 1.32
C TYR A 25 4.95 6.25 0.63
N MET A 26 4.85 5.02 0.13
CA MET A 26 3.60 4.58 -0.48
C MET A 26 2.45 4.63 0.52
N LEU A 27 2.71 4.20 1.76
CA LEU A 27 1.67 4.29 2.77
C LEU A 27 1.28 5.75 3.05
N ALA A 28 2.25 6.66 3.01
CA ALA A 28 1.96 8.08 3.20
C ALA A 28 1.05 8.61 2.09
N LEU A 29 1.27 8.19 0.85
CA LEU A 29 0.39 8.57 -0.25
C LEU A 29 -1.03 8.05 -0.02
N THR A 30 -1.14 6.80 0.37
CA THR A 30 -2.44 6.20 0.66
C THR A 30 -3.13 6.93 1.82
N ASN A 31 -2.38 7.26 2.85
CA ASN A 31 -2.94 7.95 4.00
C ASN A 31 -3.38 9.37 3.66
N THR A 32 -2.69 10.04 2.74
CA THR A 32 -3.12 11.34 2.27
C THR A 32 -4.50 11.23 1.62
N ASP A 33 -4.70 10.23 0.79
CA ASP A 33 -6.01 10.02 0.17
C ASP A 33 -7.08 9.69 1.20
N ARG A 34 -6.72 8.89 2.20
CA ARG A 34 -7.67 8.53 3.26
C ARG A 34 -8.08 9.75 4.07
N VAL A 35 -7.11 10.52 4.53
CA VAL A 35 -7.39 11.67 5.39
C VAL A 35 -8.19 12.72 4.65
N HIS A 36 -7.90 12.94 3.38
CA HIS A 36 -8.68 13.89 2.57
C HIS A 36 -10.14 13.47 2.45
N ARG A 37 -10.43 12.20 2.67
CA ARG A 37 -11.81 11.68 2.61
C ARG A 37 -12.30 11.24 3.97
N GLU A 38 -11.72 11.83 5.00
CA GLU A 38 -12.18 11.64 6.38
C GLU A 38 -12.09 10.19 6.83
N ARG A 39 -11.01 9.53 6.42
CA ARG A 39 -10.66 8.21 6.90
C ARG A 39 -9.41 8.34 7.76
N ALA A 40 -9.36 7.62 8.86
CA ALA A 40 -8.18 7.63 9.72
C ALA A 40 -6.98 7.05 8.98
N ALA A 41 -5.79 7.55 9.28
CA ALA A 41 -4.57 7.03 8.69
C ALA A 41 -4.34 5.60 9.14
N LEU A 42 -3.77 4.79 8.24
CA LEU A 42 -3.41 3.41 8.52
C LEU A 42 -2.03 3.36 9.17
N SER A 43 -1.83 2.40 10.06
CA SER A 43 -0.53 2.12 10.63
C SER A 43 0.21 1.11 9.76
N PHE A 44 1.53 1.20 9.74
CA PHE A 44 2.34 0.31 8.93
C PHE A 44 2.45 -1.06 9.61
N ALA A 45 2.14 -2.12 8.88
CA ALA A 45 2.18 -3.48 9.41
C ALA A 45 3.50 -4.15 9.03
N GLU A 46 4.49 -4.02 9.89
CA GLU A 46 5.81 -4.58 9.61
C GLU A 46 5.77 -6.10 9.45
N HIS A 47 4.94 -6.76 10.21
CA HIS A 47 4.95 -8.23 10.23
C HIS A 47 4.46 -8.85 8.91
N LEU A 48 3.79 -8.08 8.07
CA LEU A 48 3.34 -8.56 6.76
C LEU A 48 4.18 -8.01 5.63
N ALA A 49 5.15 -7.16 5.92
CA ALA A 49 5.93 -6.51 4.87
C ALA A 49 6.73 -7.51 4.04
N ALA A 50 7.32 -8.51 4.69
CA ALA A 50 8.10 -9.52 3.96
C ALA A 50 7.21 -10.34 3.04
N TYR A 51 6.01 -10.66 3.49
CA TYR A 51 5.06 -11.41 2.65
C TYR A 51 4.67 -10.58 1.42
N ALA A 52 4.35 -9.31 1.64
CA ALA A 52 3.99 -8.42 0.53
C ALA A 52 5.15 -8.28 -0.45
N LYS A 53 6.38 -8.16 0.07
CA LYS A 53 7.55 -8.05 -0.79
C LYS A 53 7.74 -9.30 -1.63
N SER A 54 7.61 -10.48 -1.01
CA SER A 54 7.74 -11.73 -1.73
C SER A 54 6.73 -11.83 -2.86
N HIS A 55 5.52 -11.38 -2.62
CA HIS A 55 4.50 -11.42 -3.67
C HIS A 55 4.84 -10.48 -4.82
N SER A 56 5.33 -9.29 -4.51
CA SER A 56 5.74 -8.35 -5.55
C SER A 56 6.91 -8.92 -6.38
N GLU A 57 7.85 -9.58 -5.71
CA GLU A 57 8.96 -10.23 -6.41
C GLU A 57 8.45 -11.34 -7.32
N ALA A 58 7.50 -12.12 -6.85
CA ALA A 58 6.93 -13.20 -7.66
C ALA A 58 6.21 -12.65 -8.89
N MET A 59 5.46 -11.56 -8.73
CA MET A 59 4.81 -10.92 -9.87
C MET A 59 5.83 -10.40 -10.88
N ALA A 60 6.89 -9.77 -10.38
CA ALA A 60 7.95 -9.26 -11.26
C ALA A 60 8.61 -10.40 -12.04
N ASP A 61 8.87 -11.52 -11.37
CA ASP A 61 9.47 -12.68 -12.02
C ASP A 61 8.58 -13.23 -13.12
N LYS A 62 7.27 -13.30 -12.86
CA LYS A 62 6.33 -13.85 -13.83
C LYS A 62 5.95 -12.87 -14.91
N GLY A 63 6.10 -11.58 -14.65
CA GLY A 63 5.82 -10.55 -15.63
C GLY A 63 4.36 -10.14 -15.73
N PHE A 64 3.53 -10.48 -14.75
CA PHE A 64 2.14 -10.00 -14.72
C PHE A 64 1.66 -9.92 -13.29
N ILE A 65 0.61 -9.10 -13.07
CA ILE A 65 0.04 -8.94 -11.74
C ILE A 65 -1.05 -9.99 -11.49
N TYR A 66 -1.12 -10.42 -10.24
CA TYR A 66 -2.16 -11.34 -9.79
C TYR A 66 -2.23 -11.24 -8.27
N HIS A 67 -3.39 -11.57 -7.72
CA HIS A 67 -3.56 -11.52 -6.27
C HIS A 67 -2.84 -12.69 -5.61
N SER A 68 -2.32 -12.43 -4.41
CA SER A 68 -1.72 -13.49 -3.62
C SER A 68 -2.82 -14.39 -3.05
N THR A 69 -2.41 -15.54 -2.52
CA THR A 69 -3.36 -16.43 -1.87
C THR A 69 -3.69 -15.97 -0.46
N GLY A 70 -3.09 -14.87 -0.05
CA GLY A 70 -3.25 -14.35 1.29
C GLY A 70 -2.11 -14.80 2.19
N PRO A 71 -1.79 -14.01 3.22
CA PRO A 71 -0.75 -14.40 4.16
C PRO A 71 -1.09 -15.73 4.82
N PRO A 72 -0.07 -16.48 5.26
CA PRO A 72 -0.32 -17.79 5.86
C PRO A 72 -1.29 -17.71 7.03
N ALA A 73 -2.25 -18.60 7.04
CA ALA A 73 -3.29 -18.60 8.06
C ALA A 73 -2.71 -18.70 9.47
N THR A 74 -1.63 -19.45 9.60
CA THR A 74 -1.01 -19.60 10.91
C THR A 74 -0.59 -18.26 11.49
N ASN A 75 -0.10 -17.37 10.63
CA ASN A 75 0.34 -16.06 11.07
C ASN A 75 -0.83 -15.11 11.23
N CYS A 76 -1.67 -15.04 10.22
CA CYS A 76 -2.74 -14.07 10.21
C CYS A 76 -3.89 -14.43 11.12
N ALA A 77 -4.25 -15.71 11.14
CA ALA A 77 -5.36 -16.14 11.99
C ALA A 77 -5.05 -15.91 13.46
N ARG A 78 -3.82 -16.23 13.86
CA ARG A 78 -3.45 -16.04 15.23
C ARG A 78 -3.50 -14.57 15.61
N ARG A 79 -3.00 -13.72 14.73
CA ARG A 79 -3.01 -12.30 15.01
C ARG A 79 -4.41 -11.73 15.00
N SER A 80 -5.23 -12.18 14.08
CA SER A 80 -6.57 -11.63 14.00
C SER A 80 -7.37 -11.99 15.25
N LYS A 81 -7.15 -13.17 15.81
CA LYS A 81 -7.81 -13.50 17.06
C LYS A 81 -7.36 -12.57 18.16
N ALA A 82 -6.06 -12.32 18.24
CA ALA A 82 -5.53 -11.47 19.30
C ALA A 82 -5.89 -10.02 19.11
N THR A 83 -5.95 -9.55 17.87
CA THR A 83 -6.15 -8.12 17.60
C THR A 83 -7.54 -7.79 17.07
N LYS A 84 -8.41 -8.75 16.97
CA LYS A 84 -9.74 -8.55 16.40
C LYS A 84 -9.70 -8.23 14.92
N TRP A 85 -8.66 -8.66 14.26
CA TRP A 85 -8.56 -8.47 12.82
C TRP A 85 -9.57 -9.35 12.13
N GLN A 86 -10.52 -8.73 11.42
CA GLN A 86 -11.65 -9.44 10.85
C GLN A 86 -11.66 -9.45 9.35
N LEU A 87 -11.07 -8.45 8.73
CA LEU A 87 -11.14 -8.29 7.29
C LEU A 87 -9.78 -7.99 6.73
N GLY A 88 -9.60 -8.38 5.49
CA GLY A 88 -8.38 -8.08 4.76
C GLY A 88 -8.68 -7.77 3.31
N GLY A 89 -7.78 -7.03 2.68
CA GLY A 89 -7.87 -6.70 1.27
C GLY A 89 -6.49 -6.55 0.70
N GLU A 90 -6.42 -6.50 -0.63
CA GLU A 90 -5.13 -6.42 -1.30
C GLU A 90 -5.25 -5.61 -2.57
N ASN A 91 -4.31 -4.68 -2.77
CA ASN A 91 -4.15 -4.01 -4.05
C ASN A 91 -2.82 -4.43 -4.63
N VAL A 92 -2.80 -4.80 -5.90
CA VAL A 92 -1.57 -5.13 -6.61
C VAL A 92 -1.49 -4.31 -7.88
N GLY A 93 -0.27 -3.95 -8.27
CA GLY A 93 -0.10 -3.14 -9.46
C GLY A 93 1.32 -3.13 -9.96
N VAL A 94 1.49 -2.60 -11.16
CA VAL A 94 2.80 -2.38 -11.75
C VAL A 94 2.76 -1.04 -12.47
N GLY A 95 3.80 -0.23 -12.28
CA GLY A 95 3.82 1.11 -12.87
C GLY A 95 5.19 1.74 -12.79
N GLY A 96 5.25 3.00 -13.19
CA GLY A 96 6.51 3.73 -13.29
C GLY A 96 6.89 4.48 -12.03
N SER A 97 5.93 4.83 -11.17
CA SER A 97 6.21 5.54 -9.94
C SER A 97 5.17 5.19 -8.90
N LEU A 98 5.52 5.42 -7.64
CA LEU A 98 4.58 5.17 -6.54
C LEU A 98 3.39 6.10 -6.63
N GLU A 99 3.63 7.36 -7.03
CA GLU A 99 2.55 8.33 -7.18
C GLU A 99 1.56 7.88 -8.25
N SER A 100 2.06 7.43 -9.39
CA SER A 100 1.17 6.99 -10.45
C SER A 100 0.43 5.73 -10.06
N LEU A 101 1.03 4.86 -9.27
CA LEU A 101 0.36 3.67 -8.77
C LEU A 101 -0.77 4.02 -7.82
N GLU A 102 -0.53 4.95 -6.90
CA GLU A 102 -1.59 5.39 -6.00
C GLU A 102 -2.73 6.04 -6.78
N ASP A 103 -2.39 6.88 -7.76
CA ASP A 103 -3.41 7.52 -8.59
C ASP A 103 -4.24 6.48 -9.34
N ALA A 104 -3.58 5.46 -9.87
CA ALA A 104 -4.28 4.40 -10.60
C ALA A 104 -5.19 3.60 -9.66
N PHE A 105 -4.71 3.31 -8.45
CA PHE A 105 -5.55 2.62 -7.48
C PHE A 105 -6.78 3.45 -7.14
N MET A 106 -6.61 4.75 -6.93
CA MET A 106 -7.74 5.62 -6.60
C MET A 106 -8.70 5.78 -7.77
N ALA A 107 -8.23 5.63 -9.00
CA ALA A 107 -9.07 5.73 -10.17
C ALA A 107 -9.85 4.45 -10.46
N SER A 108 -9.49 3.36 -9.82
CA SER A 108 -10.11 2.04 -10.04
C SER A 108 -11.02 1.70 -8.87
N ASP A 109 -12.29 1.44 -9.14
CA ASP A 109 -13.27 1.24 -8.09
C ASP A 109 -12.88 0.17 -7.07
N PRO A 110 -12.50 -1.04 -7.46
CA PRO A 110 -12.17 -2.06 -6.46
C PRO A 110 -10.94 -1.70 -5.63
N HIS A 111 -9.94 -1.06 -6.24
CA HIS A 111 -8.75 -0.66 -5.51
C HIS A 111 -9.04 0.51 -4.59
N ARG A 112 -9.84 1.48 -5.05
CA ARG A 112 -10.19 2.62 -4.24
C ARG A 112 -11.00 2.20 -3.02
N LYS A 113 -11.88 1.22 -3.18
CA LYS A 113 -12.66 0.72 -2.06
C LYS A 113 -11.76 0.15 -0.97
N ASN A 114 -10.70 -0.54 -1.34
CA ASN A 114 -9.75 -1.02 -0.34
C ASN A 114 -9.08 0.12 0.38
N ILE A 115 -8.63 1.14 -0.37
CA ILE A 115 -7.95 2.28 0.23
C ILE A 115 -8.86 3.00 1.22
N LEU A 116 -10.13 3.15 0.89
CA LEU A 116 -11.04 3.98 1.67
C LEU A 116 -11.89 3.22 2.69
N ARG A 117 -11.67 1.93 2.83
CA ARG A 117 -12.48 1.15 3.74
C ARG A 117 -12.23 1.55 5.18
N ARG A 118 -13.29 1.92 5.88
CA ARG A 118 -13.17 2.47 7.22
C ARG A 118 -12.65 1.46 8.25
N VAL A 119 -12.98 0.21 8.05
CA VAL A 119 -12.63 -0.81 9.02
C VAL A 119 -11.14 -1.14 9.02
N TYR A 120 -10.43 -0.82 7.94
CA TYR A 120 -9.01 -1.07 7.91
C TYR A 120 -8.28 -0.04 8.75
N ASP A 121 -7.30 -0.49 9.52
CA ASP A 121 -6.46 0.40 10.32
C ASP A 121 -4.97 0.09 10.14
N HIS A 122 -4.62 -0.92 9.37
CA HIS A 122 -3.22 -1.28 9.10
C HIS A 122 -3.02 -1.62 7.64
N ALA A 123 -1.81 -1.38 7.16
CA ALA A 123 -1.42 -1.82 5.82
C ALA A 123 0.05 -2.20 5.79
N ALA A 124 0.35 -3.21 4.99
CA ALA A 124 1.71 -3.59 4.68
C ALA A 124 1.94 -3.32 3.21
N VAL A 125 3.16 -2.92 2.87
CA VAL A 125 3.52 -2.58 1.50
C VAL A 125 4.76 -3.39 1.12
N GLY A 126 4.71 -4.05 -0.02
CA GLY A 126 5.85 -4.75 -0.59
C GLY A 126 6.14 -4.23 -1.99
N ILE A 127 7.41 -3.99 -2.29
CA ILE A 127 7.82 -3.40 -3.55
C ILE A 127 8.96 -4.21 -4.14
N ALA A 128 8.88 -4.48 -5.44
CA ALA A 128 9.97 -5.05 -6.22
C ALA A 128 10.17 -4.18 -7.45
N ARG A 129 11.42 -4.03 -7.88
CA ARG A 129 11.74 -3.24 -9.06
C ARG A 129 12.34 -4.16 -10.10
N ALA A 130 11.82 -4.10 -11.31
CA ALA A 130 12.31 -4.91 -12.43
C ALA A 130 11.95 -4.22 -13.72
N ASP A 131 12.89 -4.18 -14.67
CA ASP A 131 12.65 -3.62 -16.00
C ASP A 131 12.13 -2.18 -15.94
N ASP A 132 12.72 -1.38 -15.06
CA ASP A 132 12.37 0.02 -14.87
C ASP A 132 10.93 0.20 -14.42
N ARG A 133 10.35 -0.81 -13.81
CA ARG A 133 8.99 -0.73 -13.30
C ARG A 133 8.96 -1.11 -11.84
N ILE A 134 7.92 -0.64 -11.17
CA ILE A 134 7.67 -0.93 -9.78
C ILE A 134 6.51 -1.90 -9.71
N TRP A 135 6.72 -3.02 -9.05
CA TRP A 135 5.69 -4.01 -8.76
C TRP A 135 5.32 -3.87 -7.30
N ILE A 136 4.04 -3.69 -7.02
CA ILE A 136 3.61 -3.36 -5.66
C ILE A 136 2.48 -4.26 -5.18
N THR A 137 2.55 -4.58 -3.90
CA THR A 137 1.50 -5.29 -3.18
C THR A 137 1.20 -4.50 -1.92
N VAL A 138 -0.07 -4.13 -1.74
CA VAL A 138 -0.51 -3.46 -0.51
C VAL A 138 -1.56 -4.35 0.12
N ILE A 139 -1.32 -4.73 1.38
CA ILE A 139 -2.22 -5.60 2.13
C ILE A 139 -2.85 -4.76 3.23
N PHE A 140 -4.16 -4.71 3.24
CA PHE A 140 -4.93 -3.94 4.23
C PHE A 140 -5.63 -4.87 5.19
N TYR A 141 -5.75 -4.45 6.44
CA TYR A 141 -6.58 -5.19 7.39
C TYR A 141 -7.00 -4.30 8.56
N GLY A 142 -8.03 -4.77 9.25
CA GLY A 142 -8.51 -4.10 10.44
C GLY A 142 -9.41 -4.97 11.27
#